data_f6d2915e3a716121e7a1e97d59e2e09b
#
_entry.id   f6d2915e3a716121e7a1e97d59e2e09b
#
_cell.length_a   1.000
_cell.length_b   1.000
_cell.length_c   1.000
_cell.angle_alpha   90.00
_cell.angle_beta   90.00
_cell.angle_gamma   90.00
#
_symmetry.space_group_name_H-M   'P 1'
#
loop_
_entity.id
_entity.type
_entity.pdbx_description
1 polymer ?
#
loop_
_entity_poly.entity_id
_entity_poly.type
_entity_poly.pdbx_seq_one_letter_code
_entity_poly.pdbx_strand_id
1 'polypeptide(L)'
;MNIYDIAREAGVSIATVSRVINKKGYVSEKTRAKIETVMAKAAYQPSAIARGLASGSTKTVAIFAVDVRVPHYATTSFTMERMLTDLGYLVIICNTGEEIADWHRYLTIMLERNIDGIILTGSIYNRLEKDEILDSFSDIPIVMANGTIKRPNIRSVFVDEGKGIEIATEHLFSRGHKKLAYVVDKDTESGERKKNGFIRQMAVLGTLDAVRHVYHTSYGLEGGATVAEQLYDKGYDGLVFGEDLTAVGAMNALTSRGIRVPDDVGITGCNNSEYSVLCRPGLTSINNKVEVLSELTARLLVDLMNNKKETAEMIVLPELVVRSSS
;
A
#
# COMPACT_ATOMS: atom_id res chain seq x y z
N MET A 1 -28.59 -15.47 -25.00
CA MET A 1 -28.41 -14.94 -26.35
C MET A 1 -27.00 -14.36 -26.47
N ASN A 2 -26.30 -14.54 -27.60
CA ASN A 2 -24.94 -14.05 -27.81
C ASN A 2 -24.93 -13.01 -28.96
N ILE A 3 -23.76 -12.41 -29.27
CA ILE A 3 -23.64 -11.35 -30.28
C ILE A 3 -24.06 -11.83 -31.69
N TYR A 4 -23.87 -13.10 -32.02
CA TYR A 4 -24.28 -13.68 -33.29
C TYR A 4 -25.80 -13.75 -33.40
N ASP A 5 -26.49 -14.07 -32.31
CA ASP A 5 -27.95 -14.10 -32.26
C ASP A 5 -28.56 -12.72 -32.41
N ILE A 6 -27.98 -11.70 -31.75
CA ILE A 6 -28.37 -10.28 -31.89
C ILE A 6 -28.21 -9.83 -33.35
N ALA A 7 -27.08 -10.14 -33.98
CA ALA A 7 -26.82 -9.77 -35.37
C ALA A 7 -27.87 -10.40 -36.32
N ARG A 8 -28.18 -11.69 -36.12
CA ARG A 8 -29.15 -12.41 -36.90
C ARG A 8 -30.55 -11.82 -36.72
N GLU A 9 -31.01 -11.58 -35.48
CA GLU A 9 -32.35 -11.05 -35.21
C GLU A 9 -32.51 -9.59 -35.64
N ALA A 10 -31.45 -8.78 -35.51
CA ALA A 10 -31.44 -7.41 -36.00
C ALA A 10 -31.22 -7.33 -37.55
N GLY A 11 -30.87 -8.44 -38.22
CA GLY A 11 -30.62 -8.46 -39.66
C GLY A 11 -29.42 -7.59 -40.07
N VAL A 12 -28.37 -7.59 -39.30
CA VAL A 12 -27.13 -6.78 -39.52
C VAL A 12 -25.90 -7.65 -39.34
N SER A 13 -24.73 -7.13 -39.75
CA SER A 13 -23.48 -7.84 -39.49
C SER A 13 -23.07 -7.75 -38.03
N ILE A 14 -22.31 -8.74 -37.54
CA ILE A 14 -21.70 -8.73 -36.21
C ILE A 14 -20.88 -7.49 -35.99
N ALA A 15 -20.14 -7.02 -37.00
CA ALA A 15 -19.38 -5.79 -36.98
C ALA A 15 -20.25 -4.56 -36.68
N THR A 16 -21.48 -4.52 -37.23
CA THR A 16 -22.43 -3.43 -36.97
C THR A 16 -22.95 -3.47 -35.53
N VAL A 17 -23.27 -4.67 -35.01
CA VAL A 17 -23.64 -4.84 -33.59
C VAL A 17 -22.48 -4.42 -32.66
N SER A 18 -21.26 -4.85 -32.96
CA SER A 18 -20.06 -4.46 -32.21
C SER A 18 -19.84 -2.96 -32.18
N ARG A 19 -20.06 -2.24 -33.32
CA ARG A 19 -19.97 -0.76 -33.37
C ARG A 19 -20.99 -0.08 -32.46
N VAL A 20 -22.23 -0.61 -32.40
CA VAL A 20 -23.28 -0.08 -31.51
C VAL A 20 -22.92 -0.30 -30.06
N ILE A 21 -22.50 -1.51 -29.68
CA ILE A 21 -22.09 -1.88 -28.31
C ILE A 21 -20.93 -1.01 -27.84
N ASN A 22 -19.91 -0.83 -28.68
CA ASN A 22 -18.67 -0.13 -28.33
C ASN A 22 -18.75 1.39 -28.59
N LYS A 23 -19.89 1.90 -29.10
CA LYS A 23 -20.07 3.31 -29.47
C LYS A 23 -18.97 3.82 -30.43
N LYS A 24 -18.41 2.97 -31.27
CA LYS A 24 -17.32 3.27 -32.23
C LYS A 24 -17.83 3.23 -33.66
N GLY A 25 -17.43 4.22 -34.48
CA GLY A 25 -17.79 4.30 -35.88
C GLY A 25 -19.24 4.74 -36.12
N TYR A 26 -19.56 5.01 -37.40
CA TYR A 26 -20.90 5.46 -37.81
C TYR A 26 -21.86 4.27 -37.95
N VAL A 27 -23.01 4.38 -37.31
CA VAL A 27 -24.17 3.50 -37.49
C VAL A 27 -25.41 4.39 -37.51
N SER A 28 -26.28 4.24 -38.52
CA SER A 28 -27.50 5.03 -38.64
C SER A 28 -28.37 4.89 -37.39
N GLU A 29 -29.08 5.94 -36.99
CA GLU A 29 -29.98 5.90 -35.83
C GLU A 29 -31.01 4.81 -35.90
N LYS A 30 -31.60 4.59 -37.10
CA LYS A 30 -32.57 3.51 -37.36
C LYS A 30 -31.96 2.13 -37.07
N THR A 31 -30.73 1.90 -37.50
CA THR A 31 -30.03 0.62 -37.28
C THR A 31 -29.65 0.45 -35.81
N ARG A 32 -29.20 1.52 -35.17
CA ARG A 32 -28.87 1.57 -33.75
C ARG A 32 -30.09 1.20 -32.91
N ALA A 33 -31.21 1.90 -33.09
CA ALA A 33 -32.45 1.66 -32.35
C ALA A 33 -32.95 0.21 -32.52
N LYS A 34 -32.81 -0.38 -33.74
CA LYS A 34 -33.17 -1.77 -33.99
C LYS A 34 -32.34 -2.74 -33.17
N ILE A 35 -31.01 -2.54 -33.14
CA ILE A 35 -30.08 -3.37 -32.36
C ILE A 35 -30.37 -3.24 -30.86
N GLU A 36 -30.53 -2.04 -30.34
CA GLU A 36 -30.83 -1.76 -28.93
C GLU A 36 -32.19 -2.40 -28.52
N THR A 37 -33.18 -2.37 -29.38
CA THR A 37 -34.46 -3.04 -29.12
C THR A 37 -34.32 -4.57 -29.00
N VAL A 38 -33.51 -5.18 -29.87
CA VAL A 38 -33.25 -6.65 -29.83
C VAL A 38 -32.46 -6.98 -28.56
N MET A 39 -31.44 -6.18 -28.24
CA MET A 39 -30.63 -6.36 -27.01
C MET A 39 -31.50 -6.25 -25.75
N ALA A 40 -32.37 -5.24 -25.67
CA ALA A 40 -33.29 -5.06 -24.55
C ALA A 40 -34.25 -6.21 -24.35
N LYS A 41 -34.90 -6.68 -25.47
CA LYS A 41 -35.80 -7.85 -25.45
C LYS A 41 -35.08 -9.13 -24.97
N ALA A 42 -33.83 -9.28 -25.34
CA ALA A 42 -33.03 -10.45 -25.01
C ALA A 42 -32.39 -10.37 -23.63
N ALA A 43 -32.56 -9.26 -22.87
CA ALA A 43 -31.76 -8.95 -21.68
C ALA A 43 -30.25 -9.19 -21.92
N TYR A 44 -29.78 -8.87 -23.15
CA TYR A 44 -28.42 -9.12 -23.56
C TYR A 44 -27.48 -8.08 -22.93
N GLN A 45 -26.59 -8.55 -22.09
CA GLN A 45 -25.46 -7.76 -21.60
C GLN A 45 -24.20 -8.14 -22.37
N PRO A 46 -23.52 -7.18 -23.01
CA PRO A 46 -22.27 -7.44 -23.71
C PRO A 46 -21.25 -8.04 -22.74
N SER A 47 -20.67 -9.18 -23.10
CA SER A 47 -19.61 -9.83 -22.32
C SER A 47 -18.43 -8.87 -22.12
N ALA A 48 -17.97 -8.72 -20.86
CA ALA A 48 -16.77 -7.94 -20.53
C ALA A 48 -15.54 -8.49 -21.27
N ILE A 49 -15.44 -9.80 -21.41
CA ILE A 49 -14.37 -10.49 -22.15
C ILE A 49 -14.40 -10.09 -23.65
N ALA A 50 -15.60 -10.10 -24.27
CA ALA A 50 -15.73 -9.73 -25.69
C ALA A 50 -15.43 -8.23 -25.91
N ARG A 51 -15.77 -7.37 -24.96
CA ARG A 51 -15.36 -5.94 -25.01
C ARG A 51 -13.85 -5.79 -24.83
N GLY A 52 -13.26 -6.52 -23.91
CA GLY A 52 -11.81 -6.52 -23.65
C GLY A 52 -11.00 -6.91 -24.88
N LEU A 53 -11.38 -7.99 -25.56
CA LEU A 53 -10.76 -8.43 -26.82
C LEU A 53 -10.86 -7.37 -27.93
N ALA A 54 -11.96 -6.63 -28.01
CA ALA A 54 -12.16 -5.59 -29.01
C ALA A 54 -11.47 -4.26 -28.69
N SER A 55 -11.23 -3.95 -27.42
CA SER A 55 -10.60 -2.71 -26.94
C SER A 55 -9.12 -2.84 -26.61
N GLY A 56 -8.61 -4.08 -26.48
CA GLY A 56 -7.28 -4.36 -25.98
C GLY A 56 -7.11 -4.10 -24.47
N SER A 57 -8.22 -3.96 -23.70
CA SER A 57 -8.21 -3.72 -22.26
C SER A 57 -9.34 -4.50 -21.58
N THR A 58 -9.01 -5.26 -20.56
CA THR A 58 -9.98 -6.05 -19.75
C THR A 58 -10.66 -5.22 -18.68
N LYS A 59 -10.20 -3.98 -18.46
CA LYS A 59 -10.57 -3.13 -17.33
C LYS A 59 -10.37 -3.85 -15.98
N THR A 60 -9.31 -4.64 -15.87
CA THR A 60 -8.98 -5.42 -14.67
C THR A 60 -7.59 -5.04 -14.19
N VAL A 61 -7.46 -4.75 -12.91
CA VAL A 61 -6.20 -4.47 -12.23
C VAL A 61 -6.03 -5.36 -11.02
N ALA A 62 -4.78 -5.63 -10.63
CA ALA A 62 -4.48 -6.42 -9.44
C ALA A 62 -3.78 -5.56 -8.37
N ILE A 63 -4.16 -5.76 -7.11
CA ILE A 63 -3.48 -5.21 -5.94
C ILE A 63 -2.88 -6.37 -5.16
N PHE A 64 -1.57 -6.35 -5.01
CA PHE A 64 -0.82 -7.34 -4.22
C PHE A 64 -0.60 -6.77 -2.81
N ALA A 65 -1.14 -7.43 -1.81
CA ALA A 65 -0.95 -7.12 -0.40
C ALA A 65 -0.35 -8.34 0.31
N VAL A 66 0.59 -8.11 1.19
CA VAL A 66 1.28 -9.18 1.94
C VAL A 66 0.31 -9.91 2.86
N ASP A 67 -0.40 -9.15 3.70
CA ASP A 67 -1.42 -9.68 4.61
C ASP A 67 -2.54 -8.64 4.83
N VAL A 68 -3.69 -8.88 4.24
CA VAL A 68 -4.86 -7.99 4.34
C VAL A 68 -5.44 -7.87 5.75
N ARG A 69 -4.99 -8.67 6.72
CA ARG A 69 -5.39 -8.56 8.13
C ARG A 69 -4.62 -7.45 8.86
N VAL A 70 -3.48 -7.02 8.31
CA VAL A 70 -2.70 -5.92 8.88
C VAL A 70 -3.36 -4.59 8.50
N PRO A 71 -3.68 -3.69 9.45
CA PRO A 71 -4.44 -2.45 9.21
C PRO A 71 -3.89 -1.59 8.07
N HIS A 72 -2.57 -1.48 7.96
CA HIS A 72 -1.94 -0.75 6.86
C HIS A 72 -2.33 -1.31 5.48
N TYR A 73 -2.19 -2.63 5.27
CA TYR A 73 -2.55 -3.25 3.98
C TYR A 73 -4.07 -3.28 3.75
N ALA A 74 -4.86 -3.43 4.82
CA ALA A 74 -6.31 -3.38 4.74
C ALA A 74 -6.78 -2.01 4.24
N THR A 75 -6.34 -0.93 4.90
CA THR A 75 -6.70 0.46 4.54
C THR A 75 -6.21 0.82 3.14
N THR A 76 -4.97 0.47 2.81
CA THR A 76 -4.38 0.73 1.49
C THR A 76 -5.17 0.04 0.38
N SER A 77 -5.45 -1.27 0.55
CA SER A 77 -6.21 -2.04 -0.44
C SER A 77 -7.63 -1.54 -0.59
N PHE A 78 -8.32 -1.22 0.50
CA PHE A 78 -9.68 -0.68 0.49
C PHE A 78 -9.75 0.66 -0.26
N THR A 79 -8.85 1.58 0.04
CA THR A 79 -8.85 2.92 -0.58
C THR A 79 -8.59 2.83 -2.08
N MET A 80 -7.58 2.04 -2.49
CA MET A 80 -7.26 1.86 -3.90
C MET A 80 -8.36 1.12 -4.67
N GLU A 81 -8.95 0.07 -4.07
CA GLU A 81 -10.06 -0.68 -4.67
C GLU A 81 -11.24 0.23 -4.94
N ARG A 82 -11.69 1.02 -3.95
CA ARG A 82 -12.80 1.97 -4.12
C ARG A 82 -12.55 2.94 -5.26
N MET A 83 -11.39 3.56 -5.32
CA MET A 83 -11.05 4.52 -6.37
C MET A 83 -11.02 3.89 -7.76
N LEU A 84 -10.41 2.71 -7.89
CA LEU A 84 -10.30 2.02 -9.18
C LEU A 84 -11.67 1.51 -9.64
N THR A 85 -12.50 1.02 -8.72
CA THR A 85 -13.89 0.60 -9.02
C THR A 85 -14.75 1.76 -9.47
N ASP A 86 -14.65 2.94 -8.82
CA ASP A 86 -15.36 4.16 -9.24
C ASP A 86 -14.92 4.62 -10.66
N LEU A 87 -13.69 4.30 -11.07
CA LEU A 87 -13.18 4.53 -12.43
C LEU A 87 -13.53 3.41 -13.42
N GLY A 88 -14.31 2.42 -13.00
CA GLY A 88 -14.84 1.33 -13.83
C GLY A 88 -13.87 0.17 -14.04
N TYR A 89 -12.87 0.00 -13.17
CA TYR A 89 -11.99 -1.17 -13.17
C TYR A 89 -12.54 -2.27 -12.25
N LEU A 90 -12.38 -3.51 -12.65
CA LEU A 90 -12.48 -4.67 -11.76
C LEU A 90 -11.15 -4.81 -11.00
N VAL A 91 -11.21 -4.87 -9.67
CA VAL A 91 -10.02 -5.01 -8.84
C VAL A 91 -9.92 -6.42 -8.27
N ILE A 92 -8.76 -7.03 -8.44
CA ILE A 92 -8.41 -8.33 -7.84
C ILE A 92 -7.41 -8.06 -6.71
N ILE A 93 -7.80 -8.34 -5.47
CA ILE A 93 -6.90 -8.25 -4.32
C ILE A 93 -6.24 -9.62 -4.12
N CYS A 94 -4.90 -9.65 -4.22
CA CYS A 94 -4.07 -10.83 -4.02
C CYS A 94 -3.42 -10.76 -2.64
N ASN A 95 -3.83 -11.65 -1.72
CA ASN A 95 -3.16 -11.81 -0.42
C ASN A 95 -1.99 -12.77 -0.58
N THR A 96 -0.76 -12.23 -0.73
CA THR A 96 0.36 -12.97 -1.31
C THR A 96 1.29 -13.62 -0.29
N GLY A 97 1.25 -13.20 0.98
CA GLY A 97 2.29 -13.59 1.93
C GLY A 97 3.66 -12.98 1.56
N GLU A 98 4.73 -13.52 2.16
CA GLU A 98 6.10 -13.01 2.05
C GLU A 98 7.02 -13.86 1.18
N GLU A 99 6.54 -15.00 0.68
CA GLU A 99 7.32 -15.95 -0.10
C GLU A 99 7.33 -15.58 -1.59
N ILE A 100 8.51 -15.49 -2.18
CA ILE A 100 8.68 -15.15 -3.61
C ILE A 100 7.95 -16.15 -4.52
N ALA A 101 7.92 -17.43 -4.15
CA ALA A 101 7.22 -18.45 -4.93
C ALA A 101 5.72 -18.20 -5.04
N ASP A 102 5.10 -17.66 -3.98
CA ASP A 102 3.70 -17.27 -4.02
C ASP A 102 3.49 -16.03 -4.90
N TRP A 103 4.42 -15.06 -4.87
CA TRP A 103 4.37 -13.91 -5.77
C TRP A 103 4.44 -14.32 -7.23
N HIS A 104 5.34 -15.23 -7.60
CA HIS A 104 5.45 -15.77 -8.96
C HIS A 104 4.14 -16.43 -9.40
N ARG A 105 3.53 -17.24 -8.52
CA ARG A 105 2.25 -17.88 -8.82
C ARG A 105 1.15 -16.86 -9.11
N TYR A 106 1.01 -15.82 -8.27
CA TYR A 106 0.02 -14.78 -8.51
C TYR A 106 0.31 -13.96 -9.77
N LEU A 107 1.57 -13.59 -10.01
CA LEU A 107 1.97 -12.85 -11.21
C LEU A 107 1.64 -13.67 -12.48
N THR A 108 1.96 -14.97 -12.51
CA THR A 108 1.62 -15.85 -13.64
C THR A 108 0.10 -15.88 -13.89
N ILE A 109 -0.70 -16.04 -12.84
CA ILE A 109 -2.17 -16.00 -12.97
C ILE A 109 -2.65 -14.66 -13.54
N MET A 110 -2.03 -13.55 -13.15
CA MET A 110 -2.42 -12.22 -13.64
C MET A 110 -2.08 -12.05 -15.12
N LEU A 111 -0.95 -12.58 -15.60
CA LEU A 111 -0.64 -12.62 -17.03
C LEU A 111 -1.67 -13.39 -17.83
N GLU A 112 -2.05 -14.59 -17.38
CA GLU A 112 -3.08 -15.42 -18.04
C GLU A 112 -4.45 -14.73 -18.12
N ARG A 113 -4.75 -13.82 -17.17
CA ARG A 113 -5.99 -13.04 -17.13
C ARG A 113 -5.93 -11.75 -17.93
N ASN A 114 -4.80 -11.44 -18.57
CA ASN A 114 -4.59 -10.22 -19.36
C ASN A 114 -5.00 -8.95 -18.60
N ILE A 115 -4.50 -8.76 -17.37
CA ILE A 115 -4.79 -7.58 -16.59
C ILE A 115 -4.14 -6.33 -17.20
N ASP A 116 -4.73 -5.16 -16.94
CA ASP A 116 -4.26 -3.89 -17.49
C ASP A 116 -3.18 -3.22 -16.63
N GLY A 117 -3.04 -3.61 -15.35
CA GLY A 117 -2.06 -3.03 -14.46
C GLY A 117 -1.98 -3.70 -13.10
N ILE A 118 -0.88 -3.45 -12.38
CA ILE A 118 -0.61 -4.03 -11.05
C ILE A 118 -0.21 -2.93 -10.08
N ILE A 119 -0.67 -3.06 -8.83
CA ILE A 119 -0.13 -2.36 -7.67
C ILE A 119 0.53 -3.38 -6.75
N LEU A 120 1.79 -3.14 -6.38
CA LEU A 120 2.52 -3.92 -5.38
C LEU A 120 2.62 -3.09 -4.09
N THR A 121 2.02 -3.56 -3.00
CA THR A 121 1.91 -2.79 -1.75
C THR A 121 2.92 -3.24 -0.71
N GLY A 122 3.93 -2.41 -0.45
CA GLY A 122 4.98 -2.65 0.53
C GLY A 122 6.37 -2.84 -0.07
N SER A 123 7.39 -2.41 0.68
CA SER A 123 8.81 -2.48 0.25
C SER A 123 9.37 -3.90 0.15
N ILE A 124 8.68 -4.90 0.66
CA ILE A 124 9.10 -6.30 0.55
C ILE A 124 9.17 -6.76 -0.92
N TYR A 125 8.31 -6.22 -1.79
CA TYR A 125 8.32 -6.54 -3.22
C TYR A 125 9.52 -5.95 -3.96
N ASN A 126 10.36 -5.10 -3.33
CA ASN A 126 11.63 -4.65 -3.90
C ASN A 126 12.56 -5.83 -4.21
N ARG A 127 12.37 -6.97 -3.53
CA ARG A 127 13.08 -8.25 -3.81
C ARG A 127 12.85 -8.75 -5.23
N LEU A 128 11.79 -8.29 -5.93
CA LEU A 128 11.54 -8.59 -7.34
C LEU A 128 12.37 -7.75 -8.32
N GLU A 129 13.15 -6.75 -7.87
CA GLU A 129 13.84 -5.81 -8.79
C GLU A 129 14.69 -6.52 -9.86
N LYS A 130 15.35 -7.60 -9.48
CA LYS A 130 16.23 -8.41 -10.38
C LYS A 130 15.56 -9.69 -10.86
N ASP A 131 14.27 -9.86 -10.58
CA ASP A 131 13.55 -11.08 -10.93
C ASP A 131 13.07 -11.04 -12.38
N GLU A 132 13.38 -12.11 -13.13
CA GLU A 132 13.06 -12.22 -14.56
C GLU A 132 11.55 -12.28 -14.83
N ILE A 133 10.72 -12.63 -13.84
CA ILE A 133 9.27 -12.66 -14.02
C ILE A 133 8.71 -11.29 -14.42
N LEU A 134 9.35 -10.22 -13.98
CA LEU A 134 8.94 -8.85 -14.33
C LEU A 134 9.18 -8.50 -15.80
N ASP A 135 10.02 -9.24 -16.52
CA ASP A 135 10.26 -9.04 -17.95
C ASP A 135 9.01 -9.37 -18.76
N SER A 136 8.21 -10.33 -18.30
CA SER A 136 6.92 -10.69 -18.89
C SER A 136 5.84 -9.59 -18.73
N PHE A 137 6.09 -8.58 -17.92
CA PHE A 137 5.20 -7.45 -17.66
C PHE A 137 5.68 -6.15 -18.32
N SER A 138 6.63 -6.20 -19.25
CA SER A 138 7.24 -5.00 -19.86
C SER A 138 6.20 -4.00 -20.41
N ASP A 139 5.08 -4.47 -20.93
CA ASP A 139 3.99 -3.68 -21.50
C ASP A 139 2.85 -3.40 -20.51
N ILE A 140 2.92 -3.95 -19.30
CA ILE A 140 1.90 -3.77 -18.26
C ILE A 140 2.45 -2.81 -17.21
N PRO A 141 1.80 -1.66 -16.96
CA PRO A 141 2.26 -0.72 -15.94
C PRO A 141 2.12 -1.32 -14.54
N ILE A 142 3.16 -1.13 -13.74
CA ILE A 142 3.20 -1.52 -12.33
C ILE A 142 3.46 -0.27 -11.49
N VAL A 143 2.74 -0.12 -10.38
CA VAL A 143 3.01 0.94 -9.40
C VAL A 143 3.32 0.30 -8.04
N MET A 144 4.43 0.73 -7.46
CA MET A 144 4.80 0.38 -6.10
C MET A 144 4.15 1.34 -5.11
N ALA A 145 3.38 0.83 -4.17
CA ALA A 145 2.93 1.58 -3.00
C ALA A 145 3.87 1.29 -1.83
N ASN A 146 4.64 2.28 -1.41
CA ASN A 146 5.64 2.20 -0.34
C ASN A 146 6.81 1.23 -0.62
N GLY A 147 7.20 1.11 -1.89
CA GLY A 147 8.36 0.36 -2.35
C GLY A 147 8.96 1.01 -3.60
N THR A 148 10.12 0.52 -4.05
CA THR A 148 10.82 1.03 -5.24
C THR A 148 11.43 -0.10 -6.05
N ILE A 149 11.11 -0.17 -7.35
CA ILE A 149 11.74 -1.06 -8.33
C ILE A 149 12.13 -0.23 -9.55
N LYS A 150 13.39 -0.26 -9.94
CA LYS A 150 13.92 0.54 -11.05
C LYS A 150 13.78 -0.18 -12.39
N ARG A 151 12.59 -0.09 -13.00
CA ARG A 151 12.32 -0.63 -14.35
C ARG A 151 11.50 0.38 -15.18
N PRO A 152 11.57 0.34 -16.52
CA PRO A 152 10.94 1.35 -17.38
C PRO A 152 9.42 1.47 -17.23
N ASN A 153 8.73 0.36 -16.96
CA ASN A 153 7.28 0.26 -16.79
C ASN A 153 6.81 0.35 -15.33
N ILE A 154 7.72 0.55 -14.37
CA ILE A 154 7.40 0.61 -12.94
C ILE A 154 7.57 2.03 -12.42
N ARG A 155 6.62 2.48 -11.62
CA ARG A 155 6.64 3.75 -10.91
C ARG A 155 6.40 3.52 -9.43
N SER A 156 6.76 4.50 -8.62
CA SER A 156 6.72 4.35 -7.16
C SER A 156 6.06 5.56 -6.51
N VAL A 157 5.20 5.29 -5.53
CA VAL A 157 4.73 6.26 -4.54
C VAL A 157 5.13 5.72 -3.17
N PHE A 158 5.90 6.48 -2.40
CA PHE A 158 6.34 6.01 -1.08
C PHE A 158 6.34 7.14 -0.04
N VAL A 159 6.31 6.75 1.21
CA VAL A 159 6.39 7.66 2.36
C VAL A 159 7.85 7.86 2.74
N ASP A 160 8.24 9.08 3.09
CA ASP A 160 9.53 9.34 3.73
C ASP A 160 9.47 8.91 5.21
N GLU A 161 9.47 7.59 5.43
CA GLU A 161 9.36 7.00 6.77
C GLU A 161 10.56 7.36 7.65
N GLY A 162 11.74 7.56 7.04
CA GLY A 162 12.92 8.03 7.74
C GLY A 162 12.69 9.41 8.38
N LYS A 163 12.09 10.34 7.61
CA LYS A 163 11.72 11.66 8.12
C LYS A 163 10.69 11.57 9.25
N GLY A 164 9.75 10.65 9.15
CA GLY A 164 8.78 10.38 10.22
C GLY A 164 9.47 10.03 11.53
N ILE A 165 10.42 9.10 11.50
CA ILE A 165 11.17 8.68 12.69
C ILE A 165 12.09 9.80 13.21
N GLU A 166 12.69 10.62 12.33
CA GLU A 166 13.42 11.83 12.75
C GLU A 166 12.53 12.73 13.62
N ILE A 167 11.31 13.03 13.15
CA ILE A 167 10.33 13.86 13.86
C ILE A 167 9.95 13.26 15.21
N ALA A 168 9.67 11.94 15.27
CA ALA A 168 9.33 11.25 16.52
C ALA A 168 10.49 11.29 17.54
N THR A 169 11.72 11.07 17.07
CA THR A 169 12.94 11.10 17.90
C THR A 169 13.18 12.49 18.47
N GLU A 170 13.09 13.53 17.62
CA GLU A 170 13.21 14.93 18.03
C GLU A 170 12.13 15.32 19.05
N HIS A 171 10.89 14.87 18.82
CA HIS A 171 9.77 15.11 19.72
C HIS A 171 10.06 14.58 21.14
N LEU A 172 10.43 13.31 21.29
CA LEU A 172 10.75 12.73 22.59
C LEU A 172 11.92 13.49 23.26
N PHE A 173 12.96 13.83 22.50
CA PHE A 173 14.09 14.59 23.05
C PHE A 173 13.67 15.98 23.53
N SER A 174 12.82 16.69 22.79
CA SER A 174 12.30 18.01 23.15
C SER A 174 11.36 17.96 24.36
N ARG A 175 10.70 16.81 24.59
CA ARG A 175 9.86 16.56 25.78
C ARG A 175 10.67 16.27 27.05
N GLY A 176 11.99 16.11 26.94
CA GLY A 176 12.89 15.93 28.07
C GLY A 176 13.51 14.55 28.18
N HIS A 177 13.09 13.57 27.38
CA HIS A 177 13.69 12.26 27.33
C HIS A 177 15.08 12.33 26.69
N LYS A 178 16.10 11.77 27.32
CA LYS A 178 17.50 11.96 26.90
C LYS A 178 18.17 10.70 26.42
N LYS A 179 17.79 9.54 26.95
CA LYS A 179 18.35 8.26 26.55
C LYS A 179 17.33 7.50 25.68
N LEU A 180 17.38 7.81 24.38
CA LEU A 180 16.43 7.29 23.41
C LEU A 180 16.88 5.97 22.79
N ALA A 181 15.95 5.06 22.52
CA ALA A 181 16.17 3.84 21.75
C ALA A 181 15.18 3.73 20.59
N TYR A 182 15.64 3.19 19.46
CA TYR A 182 14.80 2.79 18.35
C TYR A 182 14.64 1.26 18.32
N VAL A 183 13.40 0.80 18.12
CA VAL A 183 13.08 -0.63 18.08
C VAL A 183 12.68 -1.02 16.67
N VAL A 184 13.47 -1.89 16.05
CA VAL A 184 13.20 -2.54 14.76
C VAL A 184 12.41 -3.80 15.01
N ASP A 185 11.22 -3.92 14.42
CA ASP A 185 10.34 -5.09 14.54
C ASP A 185 10.05 -5.77 13.18
N LYS A 186 10.56 -5.19 12.07
CA LYS A 186 10.49 -5.78 10.73
C LYS A 186 11.77 -5.54 9.96
N ASP A 187 12.34 -6.61 9.43
CA ASP A 187 13.53 -6.58 8.58
C ASP A 187 13.13 -6.38 7.10
N THR A 188 12.81 -5.13 6.76
CA THR A 188 12.41 -4.71 5.42
C THR A 188 13.14 -3.43 5.04
N GLU A 189 13.13 -3.06 3.77
CA GLU A 189 13.71 -1.77 3.34
C GLU A 189 13.02 -0.56 4.00
N SER A 190 11.71 -0.65 4.27
CA SER A 190 10.98 0.31 5.10
C SER A 190 11.56 0.36 6.52
N GLY A 191 11.82 -0.79 7.15
CA GLY A 191 12.49 -0.88 8.46
C GLY A 191 13.87 -0.22 8.45
N GLU A 192 14.65 -0.44 7.41
CA GLU A 192 15.97 0.19 7.23
C GLU A 192 15.86 1.72 7.07
N ARG A 193 14.90 2.22 6.26
CA ARG A 193 14.68 3.68 6.14
C ARG A 193 14.34 4.32 7.48
N LYS A 194 13.45 3.69 8.26
CA LYS A 194 13.06 4.11 9.60
C LYS A 194 14.27 4.14 10.56
N LYS A 195 15.03 3.04 10.63
CA LYS A 195 16.25 2.92 11.42
C LYS A 195 17.26 4.02 11.09
N ASN A 196 17.50 4.24 9.80
CA ASN A 196 18.43 5.28 9.36
C ASN A 196 17.95 6.70 9.71
N GLY A 197 16.62 6.95 9.73
CA GLY A 197 16.03 8.19 10.23
C GLY A 197 16.38 8.43 11.71
N PHE A 198 16.20 7.41 12.55
CA PHE A 198 16.61 7.50 13.96
C PHE A 198 18.09 7.80 14.12
N ILE A 199 18.97 7.07 13.43
CA ILE A 199 20.42 7.26 13.50
C ILE A 199 20.81 8.69 13.09
N ARG A 200 20.24 9.21 11.99
CA ARG A 200 20.50 10.58 11.55
C ARG A 200 20.09 11.61 12.61
N GLN A 201 18.88 11.45 13.18
CA GLN A 201 18.39 12.41 14.18
C GLN A 201 19.21 12.35 15.48
N MET A 202 19.58 11.17 15.94
CA MET A 202 20.45 11.02 17.12
C MET A 202 21.82 11.68 16.90
N ALA A 203 22.38 11.60 15.70
CA ALA A 203 23.61 12.30 15.35
C ALA A 203 23.44 13.84 15.42
N VAL A 204 22.30 14.37 14.93
CA VAL A 204 21.95 15.79 15.04
C VAL A 204 21.85 16.22 16.54
N LEU A 205 21.32 15.32 17.39
CA LEU A 205 21.19 15.55 18.82
C LEU A 205 22.52 15.34 19.60
N GLY A 206 23.62 15.06 18.90
CA GLY A 206 24.97 14.97 19.48
C GLY A 206 25.37 13.55 19.94
N THR A 207 24.62 12.52 19.61
CA THR A 207 24.99 11.14 19.96
C THR A 207 25.95 10.58 18.92
N LEU A 208 27.20 10.31 19.32
CA LEU A 208 28.28 9.87 18.42
C LEU A 208 28.12 8.44 17.91
N ASP A 209 27.44 7.54 18.64
CA ASP A 209 27.30 6.13 18.32
C ASP A 209 25.82 5.71 18.41
N ALA A 210 25.01 6.33 17.57
CA ALA A 210 23.56 6.13 17.53
C ALA A 210 23.15 4.67 17.23
N VAL A 211 24.01 3.92 16.54
CA VAL A 211 23.73 2.50 16.19
C VAL A 211 23.58 1.63 17.45
N ARG A 212 24.28 1.95 18.55
CA ARG A 212 24.15 1.21 19.81
C ARG A 212 22.81 1.37 20.51
N HIS A 213 21.98 2.32 20.05
CA HIS A 213 20.66 2.59 20.57
C HIS A 213 19.55 1.98 19.69
N VAL A 214 19.92 1.11 18.74
CA VAL A 214 18.99 0.35 17.89
C VAL A 214 18.86 -1.08 18.43
N TYR A 215 17.64 -1.51 18.64
CA TYR A 215 17.33 -2.83 19.18
C TYR A 215 16.35 -3.56 18.26
N HIS A 216 16.41 -4.88 18.25
CA HIS A 216 15.54 -5.73 17.43
C HIS A 216 14.59 -6.53 18.32
N THR A 217 13.36 -6.70 17.83
CA THR A 217 12.36 -7.53 18.49
C THR A 217 11.43 -8.18 17.43
N SER A 218 10.58 -9.10 17.86
CA SER A 218 9.48 -9.61 17.02
C SER A 218 8.35 -8.59 16.95
N TYR A 219 7.66 -8.55 15.81
CA TYR A 219 6.48 -7.72 15.60
C TYR A 219 5.35 -8.10 16.59
N GLY A 220 4.67 -7.09 17.14
CA GLY A 220 3.45 -7.23 17.90
C GLY A 220 3.62 -7.07 19.41
N LEU A 221 2.55 -7.38 20.15
CA LEU A 221 2.44 -7.08 21.57
C LEU A 221 3.54 -7.73 22.43
N GLU A 222 3.83 -9.02 22.20
CA GLU A 222 4.80 -9.77 22.97
C GLU A 222 6.23 -9.26 22.75
N GLY A 223 6.61 -9.01 21.49
CA GLY A 223 7.90 -8.44 21.16
C GLY A 223 8.09 -7.05 21.77
N GLY A 224 7.05 -6.23 21.70
CA GLY A 224 7.05 -4.90 22.32
C GLY A 224 7.24 -4.94 23.82
N ALA A 225 6.50 -5.83 24.50
CA ALA A 225 6.61 -6.03 25.96
C ALA A 225 8.03 -6.42 26.37
N THR A 226 8.56 -7.46 25.74
CA THR A 226 9.88 -8.02 26.08
C THR A 226 10.99 -6.99 25.92
N VAL A 227 11.02 -6.26 24.78
CA VAL A 227 12.09 -5.31 24.51
C VAL A 227 11.99 -4.07 25.41
N ALA A 228 10.77 -3.60 25.72
CA ALA A 228 10.59 -2.39 26.53
C ALA A 228 11.04 -2.59 27.98
N GLU A 229 10.75 -3.74 28.60
CA GLU A 229 11.26 -4.06 29.94
C GLU A 229 12.78 -4.07 29.99
N GLN A 230 13.42 -4.71 29.02
CA GLN A 230 14.87 -4.75 28.92
C GLN A 230 15.49 -3.34 28.74
N LEU A 231 14.84 -2.47 27.94
CA LEU A 231 15.33 -1.13 27.68
C LEU A 231 15.15 -0.23 28.89
N TYR A 232 14.00 -0.32 29.58
CA TYR A 232 13.79 0.43 30.81
C TYR A 232 14.80 0.04 31.90
N ASP A 233 15.07 -1.26 32.10
CA ASP A 233 16.06 -1.73 33.06
C ASP A 233 17.52 -1.28 32.72
N LYS A 234 17.77 -0.97 31.43
CA LYS A 234 19.02 -0.33 30.96
C LYS A 234 19.00 1.20 31.11
N GLY A 235 17.93 1.77 31.62
CA GLY A 235 17.76 3.20 31.87
C GLY A 235 17.41 4.04 30.64
N TYR A 236 16.79 3.47 29.61
CA TYR A 236 16.20 4.23 28.53
C TYR A 236 14.90 4.88 29.00
N ASP A 237 14.72 6.17 28.65
CA ASP A 237 13.58 7.00 29.04
C ASP A 237 12.73 7.44 27.84
N GLY A 238 13.14 7.11 26.60
CA GLY A 238 12.35 7.34 25.39
C GLY A 238 12.50 6.21 24.40
N LEU A 239 11.37 5.66 23.93
CA LEU A 239 11.31 4.51 23.03
C LEU A 239 10.57 4.87 21.76
N VAL A 240 11.25 4.74 20.62
CA VAL A 240 10.71 4.97 19.27
C VAL A 240 10.49 3.63 18.59
N PHE A 241 9.26 3.32 18.22
CA PHE A 241 8.90 2.05 17.58
C PHE A 241 8.59 2.25 16.09
N GLY A 242 8.96 1.27 15.27
CA GLY A 242 8.64 1.21 13.85
C GLY A 242 7.17 0.88 13.55
N GLU A 243 6.41 0.36 14.54
CA GLU A 243 5.02 -0.06 14.40
C GLU A 243 4.20 0.20 15.68
N ASP A 244 2.93 0.62 15.52
CA ASP A 244 2.05 0.94 16.65
C ASP A 244 1.75 -0.27 17.55
N LEU A 245 1.49 -1.44 16.96
CA LEU A 245 1.13 -2.63 17.74
C LEU A 245 2.27 -3.06 18.68
N THR A 246 3.51 -2.95 18.22
CA THR A 246 4.71 -3.22 19.02
C THR A 246 4.87 -2.17 20.12
N ALA A 247 4.62 -0.89 19.81
CA ALA A 247 4.63 0.19 20.80
C ALA A 247 3.55 0.01 21.88
N VAL A 248 2.36 -0.43 21.51
CA VAL A 248 1.28 -0.74 22.46
C VAL A 248 1.67 -1.90 23.40
N GLY A 249 2.34 -2.93 22.87
CA GLY A 249 2.89 -4.01 23.68
C GLY A 249 3.87 -3.51 24.75
N ALA A 250 4.78 -2.64 24.32
CA ALA A 250 5.74 -1.97 25.21
C ALA A 250 5.05 -1.16 26.31
N MET A 251 4.08 -0.33 25.91
CA MET A 251 3.33 0.53 26.82
C MET A 251 2.55 -0.29 27.85
N ASN A 252 1.88 -1.37 27.44
CA ASN A 252 1.14 -2.25 28.35
C ASN A 252 2.04 -2.93 29.38
N ALA A 253 3.21 -3.40 28.96
CA ALA A 253 4.18 -4.05 29.87
C ALA A 253 4.71 -3.06 30.92
N LEU A 254 5.15 -1.88 30.48
CA LEU A 254 5.68 -0.86 31.38
C LEU A 254 4.62 -0.35 32.37
N THR A 255 3.41 -0.05 31.91
CA THR A 255 2.32 0.40 32.80
C THR A 255 1.89 -0.67 33.79
N SER A 256 1.92 -1.96 33.40
CA SER A 256 1.65 -3.09 34.31
C SER A 256 2.70 -3.22 35.42
N ARG A 257 3.93 -2.74 35.21
CA ARG A 257 4.98 -2.63 36.23
C ARG A 257 4.88 -1.34 37.07
N GLY A 258 3.84 -0.52 36.86
CA GLY A 258 3.65 0.76 37.54
C GLY A 258 4.53 1.90 37.03
N ILE A 259 5.18 1.71 35.88
CA ILE A 259 5.99 2.73 35.21
C ILE A 259 5.05 3.69 34.47
N ARG A 260 5.22 4.98 34.70
CA ARG A 260 4.34 6.01 34.13
C ARG A 260 4.77 6.37 32.72
N VAL A 261 3.81 6.28 31.79
CA VAL A 261 3.97 6.77 30.41
C VAL A 261 3.11 8.02 30.29
N PRO A 262 3.66 9.20 29.97
CA PRO A 262 5.04 9.45 29.50
C PRO A 262 6.05 9.84 30.59
N ASP A 263 5.66 10.06 31.86
CA ASP A 263 6.51 10.73 32.88
C ASP A 263 7.86 10.04 33.13
N ASP A 264 7.86 8.70 33.18
CA ASP A 264 9.07 7.93 33.41
C ASP A 264 9.68 7.43 32.09
N VAL A 265 8.82 7.11 31.09
CA VAL A 265 9.24 6.68 29.73
C VAL A 265 8.29 7.22 28.69
N GLY A 266 8.80 8.02 27.74
CA GLY A 266 8.06 8.46 26.57
C GLY A 266 8.06 7.38 25.47
N ILE A 267 6.91 7.15 24.81
CA ILE A 267 6.78 6.14 23.77
C ILE A 267 6.14 6.75 22.52
N THR A 268 6.72 6.45 21.35
CA THR A 268 6.12 6.78 20.04
C THR A 268 6.03 5.56 19.16
N GLY A 269 4.94 5.50 18.36
CA GLY A 269 4.70 4.47 17.34
C GLY A 269 4.77 5.01 15.92
N CYS A 270 4.37 4.18 14.97
CA CYS A 270 4.32 4.51 13.54
C CYS A 270 3.11 3.83 12.88
N ASN A 271 2.56 4.48 11.89
CA ASN A 271 1.39 4.20 11.06
C ASN A 271 0.08 4.87 11.50
N ASN A 272 0.02 5.45 12.69
CA ASN A 272 -1.19 6.08 13.25
C ASN A 272 -2.44 5.19 13.09
N SER A 273 -2.26 3.90 13.35
CA SER A 273 -3.30 2.88 13.24
C SER A 273 -4.35 3.00 14.35
N GLU A 274 -5.43 2.25 14.26
CA GLU A 274 -6.46 2.18 15.30
C GLU A 274 -5.90 1.81 16.70
N TYR A 275 -4.82 1.02 16.76
CA TYR A 275 -4.14 0.69 18.01
C TYR A 275 -3.67 1.92 18.76
N SER A 276 -3.21 2.96 18.04
CA SER A 276 -2.72 4.20 18.65
C SER A 276 -3.82 5.01 19.37
N VAL A 277 -5.07 4.81 18.98
CA VAL A 277 -6.23 5.50 19.56
C VAL A 277 -6.91 4.66 20.65
N LEU A 278 -6.92 3.34 20.49
CA LEU A 278 -7.62 2.42 21.39
C LEU A 278 -6.86 2.14 22.70
N CYS A 279 -5.54 2.34 22.71
CA CYS A 279 -4.71 2.12 23.92
C CYS A 279 -4.84 3.27 24.95
N ARG A 280 -4.38 3.02 26.18
CA ARG A 280 -4.32 4.02 27.26
C ARG A 280 -2.98 3.93 27.98
N PRO A 281 -2.24 5.05 28.06
CA PRO A 281 -2.48 6.34 27.42
C PRO A 281 -2.51 6.25 25.90
N GLY A 282 -3.18 7.22 25.19
CA GLY A 282 -3.20 7.26 23.74
C GLY A 282 -1.79 7.40 23.16
N LEU A 283 -1.45 6.58 22.16
CA LEU A 283 -0.09 6.51 21.59
C LEU A 283 0.16 7.65 20.60
N THR A 284 1.19 8.44 20.85
CA THR A 284 1.78 9.36 19.87
C THR A 284 2.38 8.55 18.72
N SER A 285 1.96 8.83 17.49
CA SER A 285 2.34 8.00 16.35
C SER A 285 2.58 8.83 15.09
N ILE A 286 3.48 8.34 14.24
CA ILE A 286 3.70 8.88 12.90
C ILE A 286 2.53 8.48 11.99
N ASN A 287 1.85 9.46 11.42
CA ASN A 287 0.87 9.29 10.37
C ASN A 287 1.57 9.25 9.01
N ASN A 288 1.62 8.10 8.40
CA ASN A 288 2.18 7.87 7.06
C ASN A 288 1.22 8.28 5.94
N LYS A 289 0.07 8.89 6.26
CA LYS A 289 -0.93 9.38 5.30
C LYS A 289 -1.31 8.31 4.27
N VAL A 290 -1.68 7.13 4.77
CA VAL A 290 -1.95 5.93 3.96
C VAL A 290 -3.00 6.19 2.89
N GLU A 291 -4.02 7.01 3.18
CA GLU A 291 -5.06 7.39 2.23
C GLU A 291 -4.46 8.20 1.06
N VAL A 292 -3.59 9.17 1.34
CA VAL A 292 -2.91 9.99 0.31
C VAL A 292 -1.99 9.11 -0.53
N LEU A 293 -1.21 8.23 0.10
CA LEU A 293 -0.37 7.24 -0.59
C LEU A 293 -1.21 6.41 -1.56
N SER A 294 -2.35 5.89 -1.09
CA SER A 294 -3.25 5.03 -1.85
C SER A 294 -3.88 5.77 -3.03
N GLU A 295 -4.35 7.00 -2.82
CA GLU A 295 -4.93 7.84 -3.86
C GLU A 295 -3.91 8.15 -4.97
N LEU A 296 -2.72 8.58 -4.60
CA LEU A 296 -1.65 8.86 -5.56
C LEU A 296 -1.27 7.61 -6.35
N THR A 297 -1.17 6.45 -5.68
CA THR A 297 -0.84 5.17 -6.31
C THR A 297 -1.89 4.75 -7.33
N ALA A 298 -3.17 4.79 -6.97
CA ALA A 298 -4.25 4.41 -7.87
C ALA A 298 -4.34 5.35 -9.08
N ARG A 299 -4.22 6.68 -8.86
CA ARG A 299 -4.19 7.68 -9.94
C ARG A 299 -3.01 7.46 -10.88
N LEU A 300 -1.82 7.27 -10.33
CA LEU A 300 -0.61 7.02 -11.10
C LEU A 300 -0.77 5.77 -12.00
N LEU A 301 -1.34 4.67 -11.48
CA LEU A 301 -1.59 3.50 -12.30
C LEU A 301 -2.55 3.80 -13.45
N VAL A 302 -3.66 4.50 -13.18
CA VAL A 302 -4.63 4.87 -14.23
C VAL A 302 -4.02 5.78 -15.28
N ASP A 303 -3.17 6.72 -14.89
CA ASP A 303 -2.48 7.62 -15.82
C ASP A 303 -1.50 6.87 -16.71
N LEU A 304 -0.75 5.91 -16.15
CA LEU A 304 0.14 5.04 -16.92
C LEU A 304 -0.63 4.14 -17.91
N MET A 305 -1.75 3.53 -17.50
CA MET A 305 -2.61 2.74 -18.38
C MET A 305 -3.21 3.57 -19.53
N ASN A 306 -3.34 4.89 -19.35
CA ASN A 306 -3.76 5.83 -20.37
C ASN A 306 -2.59 6.46 -21.17
N ASN A 307 -1.39 5.90 -21.07
CA ASN A 307 -0.17 6.35 -21.77
C ASN A 307 0.25 7.80 -21.46
N LYS A 308 -0.09 8.30 -20.27
CA LYS A 308 0.43 9.59 -19.82
C LYS A 308 1.89 9.43 -19.37
N LYS A 309 2.71 10.45 -19.69
CA LYS A 309 4.08 10.51 -19.15
C LYS A 309 4.02 11.02 -17.72
N GLU A 310 4.40 10.15 -16.77
CA GLU A 310 4.39 10.47 -15.36
C GLU A 310 5.80 10.36 -14.76
N THR A 311 6.00 11.04 -13.63
CA THR A 311 7.25 10.99 -12.85
C THR A 311 7.55 9.56 -12.39
N ALA A 312 8.84 9.24 -12.26
CA ALA A 312 9.25 7.91 -11.82
C ALA A 312 8.89 7.63 -10.36
N GLU A 313 8.95 8.66 -9.52
CA GLU A 313 8.76 8.56 -8.07
C GLU A 313 7.96 9.74 -7.51
N MET A 314 7.09 9.46 -6.56
CA MET A 314 6.36 10.45 -5.75
C MET A 314 6.60 10.16 -4.27
N ILE A 315 6.82 11.22 -3.48
CA ILE A 315 7.12 11.11 -2.05
C ILE A 315 5.98 11.74 -1.24
N VAL A 316 5.46 10.99 -0.28
CA VAL A 316 4.49 11.46 0.71
C VAL A 316 5.24 11.81 1.99
N LEU A 317 5.06 13.03 2.50
CA LEU A 317 5.67 13.45 3.75
C LEU A 317 4.78 13.05 4.93
N PRO A 318 5.33 12.31 5.92
CA PRO A 318 4.59 11.92 7.12
C PRO A 318 4.45 13.11 8.09
N GLU A 319 3.57 12.92 9.08
CA GLU A 319 3.40 13.88 10.18
C GLU A 319 3.30 13.16 11.51
N LEU A 320 3.62 13.85 12.61
CA LEU A 320 3.48 13.32 13.96
C LEU A 320 2.10 13.68 14.52
N VAL A 321 1.35 12.68 14.96
CA VAL A 321 0.10 12.86 15.70
C VAL A 321 0.41 12.69 17.19
N VAL A 322 0.55 13.81 17.90
CA VAL A 322 0.88 13.82 19.32
C VAL A 322 -0.35 13.42 20.14
N ARG A 323 -0.15 12.51 21.10
CA ARG A 323 -1.11 12.06 22.10
C ARG A 323 -0.48 12.02 23.49
N SER A 324 -0.97 11.13 24.35
CA SER A 324 -0.62 11.15 25.77
C SER A 324 0.56 10.25 26.15
N SER A 325 1.21 9.57 25.21
CA SER A 325 2.33 8.66 25.48
C SER A 325 3.71 9.33 25.38
N SER A 326 3.75 10.64 25.11
CA SER A 326 5.02 11.36 24.91
C SER A 326 4.90 12.84 25.26
#